data_0301849151acf1023e86596197b593ba
#
_entry.id   0301849151acf1023e86596197b593ba
#
_cell.length_a   1.000
_cell.length_b   1.000
_cell.length_c   1.000
_cell.angle_alpha   90.00
_cell.angle_beta   90.00
_cell.angle_gamma   90.00
#
_symmetry.space_group_name_H-M   'P 1'
#
loop_
_entity.id
_entity.type
_entity.pdbx_description
1 polymer ?
#
loop_
_entity_poly.entity_id
_entity_poly.type
_entity_poly.pdbx_seq_one_letter_code
_entity_poly.pdbx_strand_id
1 'polypeptide(L)'
;AVIRDRSTQLGIPFEPKAHPVELLSLSGALGAPVRATVSSFGPLLLGKVLDLNKTQVSVLTLVFTYCDDQRLPLLDLTDLRSTLKFLSSDEGAPILEEYGGFSKATIGVLLRSIVELEAAGADAFFGEPEFVVQDLLRTTDDGRGVISLLEIADVMDRPRLFSTFMLWMLAQLYATLPEVGDLPKPKLAFFFDEAHLLFDDASDALMDQIELTARLIRSKGVGVYFVTQSPTDVPSSVLSQLGNRVQHALRAFTPDDAENLRKTVKTFPITAHYDVGETLTSLGIGEAFVTVLTPKGVPTPLAATRLVPPDSMMDAVDAMTRSELIAVGELRERYATSVDRESAHEILTGKLAGAAEAADAPPLPPPPPAREGTTRPEGRAGAGTKSKGRPKPRPKGKASEKTMGDQAKDIGIGLAKDLFTTADGRRTLRTVFGTLLGKK
;
A
#
# COMPACT_ATOMS: atom_id res chain seq x y z
N ALA A 1 -9.38 38.14 -10.56
CA ALA A 1 -9.01 39.45 -9.97
C ALA A 1 -7.87 39.24 -8.94
N VAL A 2 -8.09 38.53 -7.86
CA VAL A 2 -7.15 38.40 -6.70
C VAL A 2 -5.72 37.97 -7.11
N ILE A 3 -5.57 36.95 -7.96
CA ILE A 3 -4.26 36.47 -8.43
C ILE A 3 -3.51 37.57 -9.21
N ARG A 4 -4.20 38.25 -10.15
CA ARG A 4 -3.59 39.32 -10.94
C ARG A 4 -3.19 40.53 -10.11
N ASP A 5 -4.03 40.92 -9.14
CA ASP A 5 -3.74 42.02 -8.22
C ASP A 5 -2.48 41.68 -7.38
N ARG A 6 -2.39 40.46 -6.91
CA ARG A 6 -1.21 39.98 -6.15
C ARG A 6 0.06 39.96 -7.01
N SER A 7 -0.03 39.47 -8.24
CA SER A 7 1.08 39.50 -9.20
C SER A 7 1.57 40.91 -9.46
N THR A 8 0.64 41.87 -9.66
CA THR A 8 0.97 43.26 -9.84
C THR A 8 1.66 43.85 -8.60
N GLN A 9 1.17 43.56 -7.40
CA GLN A 9 1.78 44.01 -6.14
C GLN A 9 3.21 43.50 -5.95
N LEU A 10 3.49 42.30 -6.44
CA LEU A 10 4.81 41.67 -6.35
C LEU A 10 5.72 42.00 -7.54
N GLY A 11 5.21 42.68 -8.58
CA GLY A 11 5.96 42.96 -9.80
C GLY A 11 6.29 41.70 -10.61
N ILE A 12 5.49 40.64 -10.48
CA ILE A 12 5.68 39.36 -11.16
C ILE A 12 4.62 39.23 -12.27
N PRO A 13 5.01 38.89 -13.52
CA PRO A 13 4.03 38.65 -14.59
C PRO A 13 3.16 37.43 -14.25
N PHE A 14 1.85 37.57 -14.48
CA PHE A 14 0.91 36.47 -14.32
C PHE A 14 0.62 35.83 -15.68
N GLU A 15 1.02 34.59 -15.83
CA GLU A 15 0.71 33.74 -16.97
C GLU A 15 -0.08 32.54 -16.49
N PRO A 16 -1.40 32.45 -16.81
CA PRO A 16 -2.20 31.30 -16.42
C PRO A 16 -1.74 30.05 -17.14
N LYS A 17 -1.59 28.95 -16.41
CA LYS A 17 -1.18 27.66 -16.94
C LYS A 17 -2.19 26.58 -16.61
N ALA A 18 -2.41 25.68 -17.56
CA ALA A 18 -3.07 24.41 -17.31
C ALA A 18 -2.05 23.34 -16.97
N HIS A 19 -2.35 22.54 -15.97
CA HIS A 19 -1.53 21.41 -15.56
C HIS A 19 -2.23 20.11 -15.95
N PRO A 20 -1.46 19.05 -16.32
CA PRO A 20 -2.05 17.74 -16.55
C PRO A 20 -2.54 17.16 -15.22
N VAL A 21 -3.82 16.84 -15.15
CA VAL A 21 -4.49 16.35 -13.93
C VAL A 21 -5.15 15.03 -14.22
N GLU A 22 -5.04 14.10 -13.28
CA GLU A 22 -5.74 12.81 -13.25
C GLU A 22 -6.52 12.69 -11.94
N LEU A 23 -7.79 12.33 -12.03
CA LEU A 23 -8.65 12.15 -10.85
C LEU A 23 -8.71 10.68 -10.46
N LEU A 24 -8.41 10.40 -9.20
CA LEU A 24 -8.44 9.08 -8.58
C LEU A 24 -9.51 9.04 -7.49
N SER A 25 -10.07 7.87 -7.21
CA SER A 25 -11.09 7.68 -6.18
C SER A 25 -11.05 6.28 -5.62
N LEU A 26 -11.33 6.11 -4.33
CA LEU A 26 -11.46 4.79 -3.72
C LEU A 26 -12.78 4.11 -4.09
N SER A 27 -13.85 4.86 -4.28
CA SER A 27 -15.15 4.34 -4.73
C SER A 27 -15.23 4.13 -6.25
N GLY A 28 -14.35 4.79 -7.02
CA GLY A 28 -14.44 4.88 -8.48
C GLY A 28 -15.49 5.86 -9.00
N ALA A 29 -16.25 6.53 -8.13
CA ALA A 29 -17.28 7.48 -8.53
C ALA A 29 -16.71 8.85 -8.93
N LEU A 30 -15.65 9.29 -8.26
CA LEU A 30 -15.06 10.63 -8.42
C LEU A 30 -13.77 10.64 -9.26
N GLY A 31 -13.34 9.49 -9.76
CA GLY A 31 -12.12 9.37 -10.55
C GLY A 31 -11.85 7.92 -10.97
N ALA A 32 -10.65 7.65 -11.45
CA ALA A 32 -10.20 6.30 -11.71
C ALA A 32 -10.13 5.52 -10.40
N PRO A 33 -10.70 4.30 -10.32
CA PRO A 33 -10.70 3.54 -9.08
C PRO A 33 -9.28 3.07 -8.72
N VAL A 34 -8.94 3.24 -7.45
CA VAL A 34 -7.70 2.72 -6.88
C VAL A 34 -8.03 1.47 -6.07
N ARG A 35 -7.55 0.31 -6.52
CA ARG A 35 -7.79 -0.99 -5.88
C ARG A 35 -6.49 -1.67 -5.51
N ALA A 36 -6.56 -2.55 -4.52
CA ALA A 36 -5.49 -3.46 -4.15
C ALA A 36 -6.00 -4.90 -4.11
N THR A 37 -5.16 -5.89 -4.34
CA THR A 37 -5.52 -7.28 -4.09
C THR A 37 -5.17 -7.67 -2.65
N VAL A 38 -5.90 -8.60 -2.06
CA VAL A 38 -5.55 -9.17 -0.76
C VAL A 38 -4.14 -9.79 -0.82
N SER A 39 -3.78 -10.40 -1.94
CA SER A 39 -2.44 -10.94 -2.18
C SER A 39 -1.34 -9.87 -2.05
N SER A 40 -1.54 -8.68 -2.62
CA SER A 40 -0.55 -7.59 -2.56
C SER A 40 -0.42 -6.96 -1.17
N PHE A 41 -1.50 -6.95 -0.43
CA PHE A 41 -1.49 -6.54 0.98
C PHE A 41 -0.57 -7.43 1.81
N GLY A 42 -0.69 -8.72 1.61
CA GLY A 42 0.03 -9.73 2.38
C GLY A 42 -0.45 -9.85 3.84
N PRO A 43 -0.05 -10.95 4.52
CA PRO A 43 -0.61 -11.28 5.83
C PRO A 43 -0.21 -10.31 6.94
N LEU A 44 0.98 -9.70 6.85
CA LEU A 44 1.48 -8.81 7.91
C LEU A 44 0.77 -7.47 7.89
N LEU A 45 0.63 -6.87 6.72
CA LEU A 45 -0.05 -5.59 6.58
C LEU A 45 -1.55 -5.75 6.84
N LEU A 46 -2.17 -6.80 6.26
CA LEU A 46 -3.56 -7.11 6.50
C LEU A 46 -3.83 -7.44 7.98
N GLY A 47 -2.89 -8.13 8.64
CA GLY A 47 -2.97 -8.40 10.07
C GLY A 47 -3.02 -7.13 10.93
N LYS A 48 -2.31 -6.09 10.52
CA LYS A 48 -2.37 -4.78 11.17
C LYS A 48 -3.72 -4.09 10.93
N VAL A 49 -4.23 -4.13 9.70
CA VAL A 49 -5.56 -3.56 9.36
C VAL A 49 -6.69 -4.24 10.13
N LEU A 50 -6.57 -5.54 10.33
CA LEU A 50 -7.55 -6.35 11.07
C LEU A 50 -7.34 -6.33 12.59
N ASP A 51 -6.34 -5.59 13.09
CA ASP A 51 -5.95 -5.50 14.51
C ASP A 51 -5.68 -6.88 15.14
N LEU A 52 -4.92 -7.71 14.45
CA LEU A 52 -4.63 -9.08 14.85
C LEU A 52 -3.44 -9.18 15.80
N ASN A 53 -3.55 -10.01 16.83
CA ASN A 53 -2.41 -10.36 17.66
C ASN A 53 -1.41 -11.29 16.93
N LYS A 54 -0.22 -11.50 17.50
CA LYS A 54 0.88 -12.28 16.89
C LYS A 54 0.45 -13.71 16.48
N THR A 55 -0.37 -14.38 17.29
CA THR A 55 -0.86 -15.73 16.98
C THR A 55 -1.80 -15.71 15.78
N GLN A 56 -2.71 -14.75 15.72
CA GLN A 56 -3.65 -14.57 14.60
C GLN A 56 -2.94 -14.20 13.30
N VAL A 57 -1.93 -13.31 13.38
CA VAL A 57 -1.07 -12.99 12.22
C VAL A 57 -0.30 -14.22 11.73
N SER A 58 0.19 -15.07 12.64
CA SER A 58 0.84 -16.34 12.26
C SER A 58 -0.11 -17.26 11.51
N VAL A 59 -1.36 -17.39 11.98
CA VAL A 59 -2.41 -18.15 11.28
C VAL A 59 -2.70 -17.56 9.91
N LEU A 60 -2.89 -16.24 9.82
CA LEU A 60 -3.11 -15.56 8.55
C LEU A 60 -1.94 -15.81 7.57
N THR A 61 -0.70 -15.78 8.07
CA THR A 61 0.50 -16.09 7.27
C THR A 61 0.46 -17.50 6.69
N LEU A 62 0.04 -18.49 7.49
CA LEU A 62 -0.12 -19.87 7.01
C LEU A 62 -1.20 -19.98 5.93
N VAL A 63 -2.33 -19.26 6.08
CA VAL A 63 -3.38 -19.21 5.05
C VAL A 63 -2.84 -18.66 3.74
N PHE A 64 -2.08 -17.57 3.77
CA PHE A 64 -1.44 -17.02 2.57
C PHE A 64 -0.44 -17.98 1.95
N THR A 65 0.37 -18.67 2.78
CA THR A 65 1.31 -19.68 2.30
C THR A 65 0.59 -20.84 1.62
N TYR A 66 -0.51 -21.33 2.21
CA TYR A 66 -1.35 -22.36 1.58
C TYR A 66 -1.89 -21.88 0.22
N CYS A 67 -2.42 -20.66 0.15
CA CYS A 67 -2.93 -20.11 -1.10
C CYS A 67 -1.85 -20.00 -2.17
N ASP A 68 -0.62 -19.59 -1.79
CA ASP A 68 0.50 -19.52 -2.73
C ASP A 68 0.91 -20.92 -3.24
N ASP A 69 1.01 -21.90 -2.34
CA ASP A 69 1.40 -23.26 -2.67
C ASP A 69 0.36 -23.96 -3.56
N GLN A 70 -0.94 -23.68 -3.34
CA GLN A 70 -2.05 -24.22 -4.11
C GLN A 70 -2.42 -23.35 -5.33
N ARG A 71 -1.73 -22.24 -5.55
CA ARG A 71 -2.00 -21.27 -6.63
C ARG A 71 -3.44 -20.72 -6.59
N LEU A 72 -3.93 -20.45 -5.40
CA LEU A 72 -5.24 -19.85 -5.15
C LEU A 72 -5.07 -18.33 -5.09
N PRO A 73 -5.54 -17.57 -6.09
CA PRO A 73 -5.43 -16.11 -6.04
C PRO A 73 -6.33 -15.55 -4.94
N LEU A 74 -5.76 -14.70 -4.07
CA LEU A 74 -6.51 -13.92 -3.11
C LEU A 74 -6.67 -12.50 -3.68
N LEU A 75 -7.76 -12.26 -4.41
CA LEU A 75 -8.02 -11.00 -5.09
C LEU A 75 -8.78 -10.04 -4.17
N ASP A 76 -9.79 -10.54 -3.48
CA ASP A 76 -10.65 -9.77 -2.59
C ASP A 76 -10.84 -10.43 -1.21
N LEU A 77 -11.67 -9.82 -0.37
CA LEU A 77 -11.96 -10.33 0.98
C LEU A 77 -12.83 -11.61 0.94
N THR A 78 -13.61 -11.81 -0.13
CA THR A 78 -14.42 -13.02 -0.31
C THR A 78 -13.54 -14.24 -0.50
N ASP A 79 -12.43 -14.11 -1.25
CA ASP A 79 -11.42 -15.15 -1.42
C ASP A 79 -10.82 -15.60 -0.09
N LEU A 80 -10.36 -14.62 0.68
CA LEU A 80 -9.77 -14.90 1.99
C LEU A 80 -10.77 -15.55 2.94
N ARG A 81 -12.02 -15.07 2.95
CA ARG A 81 -13.10 -15.63 3.76
C ARG A 81 -13.44 -17.06 3.35
N SER A 82 -13.50 -17.32 2.04
CA SER A 82 -13.79 -18.66 1.51
C SER A 82 -12.66 -19.63 1.80
N THR A 83 -11.42 -19.20 1.70
CA THR A 83 -10.26 -20.00 2.09
C THR A 83 -10.26 -20.36 3.57
N LEU A 84 -10.56 -19.39 4.45
CA LEU A 84 -10.66 -19.64 5.89
C LEU A 84 -11.79 -20.63 6.24
N LYS A 85 -12.95 -20.53 5.56
CA LYS A 85 -14.07 -21.45 5.72
C LYS A 85 -13.68 -22.84 5.24
N PHE A 86 -13.06 -22.97 4.07
CA PHE A 86 -12.59 -24.23 3.52
C PHE A 86 -11.62 -24.93 4.47
N LEU A 87 -10.57 -24.23 4.94
CA LEU A 87 -9.60 -24.79 5.87
C LEU A 87 -10.18 -25.19 7.22
N SER A 88 -11.36 -24.67 7.59
CA SER A 88 -12.09 -25.07 8.81
C SER A 88 -13.11 -26.18 8.59
N SER A 89 -13.36 -26.58 7.35
CA SER A 89 -14.25 -27.71 6.99
C SER A 89 -13.58 -29.06 7.23
N ASP A 90 -14.35 -30.13 7.15
CA ASP A 90 -13.82 -31.47 7.33
C ASP A 90 -12.86 -31.87 6.19
N GLU A 91 -13.07 -31.33 4.98
CA GLU A 91 -12.20 -31.53 3.82
C GLU A 91 -10.87 -30.77 3.96
N GLY A 92 -10.89 -29.58 4.57
CA GLY A 92 -9.72 -28.74 4.78
C GLY A 92 -8.91 -29.10 6.03
N ALA A 93 -9.50 -29.79 7.00
CA ALA A 93 -8.85 -30.10 8.29
C ALA A 93 -7.54 -30.89 8.14
N PRO A 94 -7.41 -31.91 7.27
CA PRO A 94 -6.14 -32.62 7.06
C PRO A 94 -5.04 -31.71 6.49
N ILE A 95 -5.42 -30.82 5.58
CA ILE A 95 -4.50 -29.81 5.00
C ILE A 95 -4.01 -28.87 6.09
N LEU A 96 -4.93 -28.45 6.94
CA LEU A 96 -4.65 -27.57 8.05
C LEU A 96 -3.62 -28.16 9.02
N GLU A 97 -3.70 -29.48 9.31
CA GLU A 97 -2.73 -30.20 10.16
C GLU A 97 -1.34 -30.20 9.52
N GLU A 98 -1.23 -30.36 8.21
CA GLU A 98 0.06 -30.33 7.48
C GLU A 98 0.77 -28.98 7.64
N TYR A 99 0.02 -27.88 7.67
CA TYR A 99 0.54 -26.52 7.88
C TYR A 99 0.71 -26.13 9.36
N GLY A 100 0.64 -27.10 10.29
CA GLY A 100 0.93 -26.93 11.71
C GLY A 100 -0.31 -26.73 12.59
N GLY A 101 -1.49 -26.80 12.03
CA GLY A 101 -2.76 -26.74 12.75
C GLY A 101 -3.04 -25.40 13.44
N PHE A 102 -4.29 -25.02 13.52
CA PHE A 102 -4.73 -23.89 14.37
C PHE A 102 -6.17 -24.09 14.82
N SER A 103 -6.55 -23.38 15.88
CA SER A 103 -7.85 -23.58 16.48
C SER A 103 -8.99 -22.98 15.63
N LYS A 104 -10.14 -23.66 15.59
CA LYS A 104 -11.38 -23.10 14.98
C LYS A 104 -11.77 -21.75 15.60
N ALA A 105 -11.42 -21.52 16.87
CA ALA A 105 -11.66 -20.25 17.55
C ALA A 105 -10.85 -19.10 16.91
N THR A 106 -9.59 -19.35 16.53
CA THR A 106 -8.75 -18.34 15.84
C THR A 106 -9.31 -18.00 14.46
N ILE A 107 -9.75 -19.01 13.69
CA ILE A 107 -10.43 -18.75 12.40
C ILE A 107 -11.68 -17.91 12.61
N GLY A 108 -12.47 -18.21 13.64
CA GLY A 108 -13.66 -17.42 13.98
C GLY A 108 -13.35 -15.95 14.28
N VAL A 109 -12.20 -15.63 14.88
CA VAL A 109 -11.76 -14.25 15.06
C VAL A 109 -11.44 -13.61 13.72
N LEU A 110 -10.61 -14.26 12.88
CA LEU A 110 -10.25 -13.75 11.56
C LEU A 110 -11.48 -13.45 10.70
N LEU A 111 -12.44 -14.37 10.66
CA LEU A 111 -13.69 -14.20 9.93
C LEU A 111 -14.49 -13.00 10.40
N ARG A 112 -14.60 -12.77 11.73
CA ARG A 112 -15.30 -11.58 12.26
C ARG A 112 -14.60 -10.29 11.89
N SER A 113 -13.26 -10.21 12.04
CA SER A 113 -12.50 -9.02 11.67
C SER A 113 -12.59 -8.70 10.18
N ILE A 114 -12.67 -9.73 9.31
CA ILE A 114 -12.90 -9.53 7.86
C ILE A 114 -14.31 -8.95 7.63
N VAL A 115 -15.34 -9.50 8.25
CA VAL A 115 -16.73 -9.00 8.13
C VAL A 115 -16.84 -7.56 8.65
N GLU A 116 -16.15 -7.21 9.72
CA GLU A 116 -16.10 -5.84 10.24
C GLU A 116 -15.42 -4.89 9.23
N LEU A 117 -14.38 -5.35 8.55
CA LEU A 117 -13.69 -4.56 7.52
C LEU A 117 -14.57 -4.40 6.27
N GLU A 118 -15.26 -5.46 5.83
CA GLU A 118 -16.27 -5.40 4.75
C GLU A 118 -17.40 -4.41 5.11
N ALA A 119 -17.94 -4.49 6.33
CA ALA A 119 -18.98 -3.58 6.81
C ALA A 119 -18.52 -2.11 6.87
N ALA A 120 -17.22 -1.87 7.03
CA ALA A 120 -16.62 -0.54 6.91
C ALA A 120 -16.45 -0.08 5.44
N GLY A 121 -16.87 -0.89 4.46
CA GLY A 121 -16.84 -0.56 3.03
C GLY A 121 -15.52 -0.83 2.34
N ALA A 122 -14.60 -1.58 2.98
CA ALA A 122 -13.30 -1.87 2.39
C ALA A 122 -13.36 -2.87 1.20
N ASP A 123 -14.48 -3.55 1.02
CA ASP A 123 -14.77 -4.40 -0.14
C ASP A 123 -14.64 -3.62 -1.48
N ALA A 124 -15.00 -2.35 -1.49
CA ALA A 124 -14.84 -1.49 -2.67
C ALA A 124 -13.37 -1.25 -3.05
N PHE A 125 -12.46 -1.39 -2.10
CA PHE A 125 -11.02 -1.18 -2.31
C PHE A 125 -10.31 -2.44 -2.76
N PHE A 126 -10.79 -3.64 -2.38
CA PHE A 126 -10.16 -4.90 -2.77
C PHE A 126 -10.68 -5.40 -4.11
N GLY A 127 -9.76 -5.85 -4.98
CA GLY A 127 -10.10 -6.42 -6.28
C GLY A 127 -9.11 -6.05 -7.39
N GLU A 128 -9.46 -6.46 -8.61
CA GLU A 128 -8.67 -6.19 -9.82
C GLU A 128 -9.40 -5.25 -10.80
N PRO A 129 -8.65 -4.53 -11.65
CA PRO A 129 -7.20 -4.46 -11.72
C PRO A 129 -6.60 -3.71 -10.54
N GLU A 130 -5.49 -4.24 -10.01
CA GLU A 130 -4.74 -3.60 -8.94
C GLU A 130 -4.05 -2.33 -9.43
N PHE A 131 -4.12 -1.26 -8.63
CA PHE A 131 -3.47 0.00 -8.95
C PHE A 131 -1.94 -0.11 -8.84
N VAL A 132 -1.25 0.30 -9.89
CA VAL A 132 0.21 0.29 -9.96
C VAL A 132 0.76 1.64 -9.50
N VAL A 133 1.46 1.65 -8.36
CA VAL A 133 1.99 2.89 -7.75
C VAL A 133 2.91 3.67 -8.68
N GLN A 134 3.60 3.00 -9.62
CA GLN A 134 4.42 3.63 -10.65
C GLN A 134 3.62 4.54 -11.59
N ASP A 135 2.32 4.34 -11.71
CA ASP A 135 1.45 5.22 -12.49
C ASP A 135 1.34 6.64 -11.90
N LEU A 136 1.71 6.83 -10.62
CA LEU A 136 1.85 8.16 -10.02
C LEU A 136 3.10 8.92 -10.50
N LEU A 137 4.04 8.24 -11.16
CA LEU A 137 5.30 8.82 -11.67
C LEU A 137 5.20 9.27 -13.14
N ARG A 138 3.99 9.27 -13.72
CA ARG A 138 3.78 9.60 -15.13
C ARG A 138 4.13 11.05 -15.43
N THR A 139 4.66 11.25 -16.63
CA THR A 139 4.89 12.56 -17.23
C THR A 139 4.20 12.63 -18.59
N THR A 140 3.81 13.80 -18.99
CA THR A 140 3.33 14.08 -20.35
C THR A 140 4.49 14.07 -21.35
N ASP A 141 4.20 14.03 -22.65
CA ASP A 141 5.20 14.02 -23.73
C ASP A 141 6.12 15.25 -23.70
N ASP A 142 5.62 16.37 -23.17
CA ASP A 142 6.41 17.60 -22.98
C ASP A 142 7.22 17.62 -21.66
N GLY A 143 7.22 16.49 -20.92
CA GLY A 143 8.03 16.28 -19.72
C GLY A 143 7.46 16.88 -18.44
N ARG A 144 6.22 17.37 -18.42
CA ARG A 144 5.53 17.80 -17.19
C ARG A 144 5.04 16.61 -16.41
N GLY A 145 5.18 16.64 -15.08
CA GLY A 145 4.58 15.64 -14.19
C GLY A 145 3.05 15.72 -14.20
N VAL A 146 2.38 14.56 -14.19
CA VAL A 146 0.93 14.48 -14.03
C VAL A 146 0.58 14.65 -12.56
N ILE A 147 -0.37 15.53 -12.27
CA ILE A 147 -0.91 15.75 -10.92
C ILE A 147 -2.06 14.77 -10.71
N SER A 148 -1.83 13.75 -9.89
CA SER A 148 -2.86 12.80 -9.48
C SER A 148 -3.59 13.33 -8.25
N LEU A 149 -4.88 13.58 -8.36
CA LEU A 149 -5.75 14.03 -7.27
C LEU A 149 -6.58 12.85 -6.79
N LEU A 150 -6.31 12.36 -5.57
CA LEU A 150 -7.14 11.35 -4.93
C LEU A 150 -8.27 12.04 -4.18
N GLU A 151 -9.47 11.90 -4.71
CA GLU A 151 -10.70 12.38 -4.10
C GLU A 151 -11.17 11.42 -3.00
N ILE A 152 -11.30 11.94 -1.78
CA ILE A 152 -11.69 11.17 -0.58
C ILE A 152 -13.05 11.59 -0.02
N ALA A 153 -13.71 12.59 -0.63
CA ALA A 153 -14.96 13.16 -0.13
C ALA A 153 -16.09 12.12 0.06
N ASP A 154 -16.10 11.08 -0.76
CA ASP A 154 -17.10 10.01 -0.74
C ASP A 154 -16.77 8.85 0.24
N VAL A 155 -15.64 8.93 0.93
CA VAL A 155 -15.18 7.93 1.91
C VAL A 155 -14.77 8.53 3.26
N MET A 156 -14.99 9.83 3.46
CA MET A 156 -14.66 10.53 4.71
C MET A 156 -15.41 9.98 5.93
N ASP A 157 -16.59 9.42 5.73
CA ASP A 157 -17.39 8.74 6.76
C ASP A 157 -16.89 7.32 7.07
N ARG A 158 -15.84 6.87 6.39
CA ARG A 158 -15.27 5.51 6.49
C ARG A 158 -13.79 5.54 6.88
N PRO A 159 -13.43 5.96 8.09
CA PRO A 159 -12.03 6.16 8.49
C PRO A 159 -11.20 4.87 8.40
N ARG A 160 -11.77 3.69 8.63
CA ARG A 160 -11.07 2.41 8.47
C ARG A 160 -10.69 2.12 7.01
N LEU A 161 -11.57 2.43 6.05
CA LEU A 161 -11.26 2.29 4.63
C LEU A 161 -10.12 3.21 4.23
N PHE A 162 -10.18 4.48 4.63
CA PHE A 162 -9.13 5.46 4.36
C PHE A 162 -7.78 5.02 4.97
N SER A 163 -7.78 4.63 6.25
CA SER A 163 -6.56 4.14 6.94
C SER A 163 -5.99 2.88 6.27
N THR A 164 -6.85 1.97 5.83
CA THR A 164 -6.45 0.74 5.11
C THR A 164 -5.76 1.09 3.79
N PHE A 165 -6.39 1.96 3.00
CA PHE A 165 -5.81 2.45 1.75
C PHE A 165 -4.46 3.15 1.97
N MET A 166 -4.40 4.08 2.91
CA MET A 166 -3.17 4.85 3.19
C MET A 166 -2.03 3.94 3.64
N LEU A 167 -2.32 2.98 4.50
CA LEU A 167 -1.34 2.01 4.97
C LEU A 167 -0.77 1.20 3.79
N TRP A 168 -1.64 0.74 2.88
CA TRP A 168 -1.23 0.03 1.68
C TRP A 168 -0.41 0.91 0.74
N MET A 169 -0.89 2.12 0.42
CA MET A 169 -0.24 3.04 -0.51
C MET A 169 1.17 3.40 -0.05
N LEU A 170 1.34 3.80 1.21
CA LEU A 170 2.65 4.15 1.77
C LEU A 170 3.60 2.94 1.81
N ALA A 171 3.07 1.76 2.12
CA ALA A 171 3.84 0.52 2.10
C ALA A 171 4.28 0.15 0.67
N GLN A 172 3.40 0.30 -0.32
CA GLN A 172 3.71 0.05 -1.74
C GLN A 172 4.74 1.04 -2.28
N LEU A 173 4.59 2.34 -1.99
CA LEU A 173 5.60 3.35 -2.36
C LEU A 173 6.97 2.98 -1.82
N TYR A 174 7.04 2.57 -0.56
CA TYR A 174 8.29 2.18 0.06
C TYR A 174 8.88 0.89 -0.52
N ALA A 175 8.07 -0.13 -0.77
CA ALA A 175 8.54 -1.44 -1.23
C ALA A 175 8.94 -1.46 -2.71
N THR A 176 8.20 -0.73 -3.55
CA THR A 176 8.31 -0.89 -5.01
C THR A 176 9.23 0.12 -5.68
N LEU A 177 9.40 1.31 -5.07
CA LEU A 177 10.28 2.32 -5.65
C LEU A 177 11.76 1.96 -5.38
N PRO A 178 12.63 2.10 -6.39
CA PRO A 178 14.06 1.84 -6.23
C PRO A 178 14.73 2.91 -5.37
N GLU A 179 15.82 2.54 -4.71
CA GLU A 179 16.72 3.51 -4.08
C GLU A 179 17.42 4.35 -5.17
N VAL A 180 17.24 5.66 -5.10
CA VAL A 180 17.80 6.60 -6.08
C VAL A 180 18.77 7.60 -5.47
N GLY A 181 18.92 7.58 -4.15
CA GLY A 181 19.75 8.52 -3.40
C GLY A 181 19.21 9.94 -3.39
N ASP A 182 20.10 10.92 -3.22
CA ASP A 182 19.75 12.34 -3.19
C ASP A 182 19.65 12.89 -4.61
N LEU A 183 18.44 13.09 -5.08
CA LEU A 183 18.16 13.73 -6.36
C LEU A 183 18.00 15.25 -6.19
N PRO A 184 18.35 16.07 -7.21
CA PRO A 184 18.13 17.52 -7.16
C PRO A 184 16.65 17.91 -7.14
N LYS A 185 15.75 17.04 -7.59
CA LYS A 185 14.30 17.17 -7.54
C LYS A 185 13.68 15.82 -7.22
N PRO A 186 12.59 15.75 -6.45
CA PRO A 186 11.87 14.50 -6.25
C PRO A 186 11.27 14.01 -7.56
N LYS A 187 11.17 12.68 -7.71
CA LYS A 187 10.44 12.03 -8.81
C LYS A 187 8.92 12.06 -8.57
N LEU A 188 8.52 12.05 -7.31
CA LEU A 188 7.14 12.16 -6.86
C LEU A 188 7.07 13.12 -5.69
N ALA A 189 6.15 14.06 -5.72
CA ALA A 189 5.78 14.90 -4.58
C ALA A 189 4.40 14.48 -4.09
N PHE A 190 4.32 14.02 -2.85
CA PHE A 190 3.09 13.53 -2.23
C PHE A 190 2.60 14.57 -1.23
N PHE A 191 1.41 15.13 -1.47
CA PHE A 191 0.79 16.14 -0.62
C PHE A 191 -0.39 15.52 0.12
N PHE A 192 -0.36 15.63 1.45
CA PHE A 192 -1.48 15.31 2.31
C PHE A 192 -2.16 16.61 2.72
N ASP A 193 -3.25 16.93 2.04
CA ASP A 193 -4.09 18.06 2.43
C ASP A 193 -4.97 17.64 3.62
N GLU A 194 -5.30 18.60 4.49
CA GLU A 194 -5.98 18.35 5.78
C GLU A 194 -5.33 17.16 6.54
N ALA A 195 -4.00 17.24 6.69
CA ALA A 195 -3.19 16.13 7.18
C ALA A 195 -3.59 15.64 8.59
N HIS A 196 -4.35 16.43 9.37
CA HIS A 196 -4.92 15.99 10.63
C HIS A 196 -5.78 14.72 10.47
N LEU A 197 -6.49 14.57 9.33
CA LEU A 197 -7.28 13.37 9.04
C LEU A 197 -6.46 12.07 8.97
N LEU A 198 -5.15 12.16 8.72
CA LEU A 198 -4.27 11.00 8.76
C LEU A 198 -3.94 10.54 10.17
N PHE A 199 -4.02 11.46 11.14
CA PHE A 199 -3.56 11.26 12.50
C PHE A 199 -4.74 11.06 13.46
N ASP A 200 -5.89 11.66 13.16
CA ASP A 200 -7.12 11.50 13.92
C ASP A 200 -7.61 10.06 13.78
N ASP A 201 -7.80 9.38 14.91
CA ASP A 201 -8.21 7.97 14.98
C ASP A 201 -7.32 6.98 14.20
N ALA A 202 -6.07 7.39 13.91
CA ALA A 202 -5.12 6.52 13.22
C ALA A 202 -4.75 5.31 14.07
N SER A 203 -4.75 4.13 13.45
CA SER A 203 -4.21 2.93 14.10
C SER A 203 -2.71 3.06 14.34
N ASP A 204 -2.18 2.41 15.39
CA ASP A 204 -0.73 2.34 15.64
C ASP A 204 0.03 1.89 14.39
N ALA A 205 -0.56 1.01 13.61
CA ALA A 205 0.02 0.52 12.37
C ALA A 205 0.18 1.58 11.29
N LEU A 206 -0.83 2.44 11.13
CA LEU A 206 -0.75 3.56 10.18
C LEU A 206 0.26 4.59 10.67
N MET A 207 0.28 4.90 11.96
CA MET A 207 1.26 5.81 12.56
C MET A 207 2.70 5.31 12.35
N ASP A 208 2.99 4.05 12.67
CA ASP A 208 4.30 3.42 12.43
C ASP A 208 4.71 3.54 10.95
N GLN A 209 3.77 3.36 10.01
CA GLN A 209 4.04 3.43 8.58
C GLN A 209 4.30 4.87 8.10
N ILE A 210 3.53 5.83 8.60
CA ILE A 210 3.74 7.26 8.29
C ILE A 210 5.11 7.71 8.78
N GLU A 211 5.47 7.38 10.02
CA GLU A 211 6.78 7.70 10.59
C GLU A 211 7.94 7.08 9.80
N LEU A 212 7.81 5.80 9.45
CA LEU A 212 8.79 5.09 8.63
C LEU A 212 8.95 5.76 7.26
N THR A 213 7.82 6.08 6.63
CA THR A 213 7.79 6.74 5.33
C THR A 213 8.42 8.13 5.40
N ALA A 214 8.00 8.98 6.33
CA ALA A 214 8.54 10.32 6.49
C ALA A 214 10.07 10.32 6.67
N ARG A 215 10.60 9.30 7.36
CA ARG A 215 12.04 9.17 7.63
C ARG A 215 12.86 8.65 6.45
N LEU A 216 12.32 7.72 5.66
CA LEU A 216 13.11 6.92 4.71
C LEU A 216 12.76 7.15 3.24
N ILE A 217 11.59 7.66 2.92
CA ILE A 217 11.08 7.69 1.55
C ILE A 217 11.88 8.63 0.63
N ARG A 218 12.64 9.57 1.21
CA ARG A 218 13.51 10.48 0.48
C ARG A 218 14.54 9.74 -0.37
N SER A 219 15.12 8.64 0.15
CA SER A 219 16.11 7.84 -0.59
C SER A 219 15.53 7.20 -1.86
N LYS A 220 14.20 7.12 -1.95
CA LYS A 220 13.46 6.64 -3.12
C LYS A 220 13.01 7.76 -4.07
N GLY A 221 13.46 8.99 -3.81
CA GLY A 221 13.14 10.15 -4.62
C GLY A 221 11.72 10.68 -4.44
N VAL A 222 11.10 10.43 -3.30
CA VAL A 222 9.75 10.93 -2.97
C VAL A 222 9.85 12.04 -1.94
N GLY A 223 9.23 13.18 -2.23
CA GLY A 223 8.99 14.26 -1.28
C GLY A 223 7.60 14.12 -0.66
N VAL A 224 7.51 14.23 0.66
CA VAL A 224 6.22 14.18 1.37
C VAL A 224 5.96 15.53 2.01
N TYR A 225 4.74 16.03 1.82
CA TYR A 225 4.27 17.33 2.30
C TYR A 225 2.98 17.14 3.09
N PHE A 226 2.97 17.63 4.32
CA PHE A 226 1.76 17.66 5.15
C PHE A 226 1.23 19.09 5.18
N VAL A 227 -0.02 19.28 4.82
CA VAL A 227 -0.72 20.55 4.86
C VAL A 227 -1.80 20.45 5.93
N THR A 228 -1.77 21.36 6.92
CA THR A 228 -2.71 21.35 8.04
C THR A 228 -2.94 22.76 8.55
N GLN A 229 -4.03 22.95 9.27
CA GLN A 229 -4.41 24.23 9.86
C GLN A 229 -3.56 24.58 11.10
N SER A 230 -3.09 23.57 11.83
CA SER A 230 -2.24 23.76 12.99
C SER A 230 -1.01 22.82 12.98
N PRO A 231 0.19 23.32 13.29
CA PRO A 231 1.36 22.45 13.44
C PRO A 231 1.22 21.39 14.54
N THR A 232 0.34 21.61 15.51
CA THR A 232 0.09 20.68 16.63
C THR A 232 -0.73 19.48 16.24
N ASP A 233 -1.36 19.49 15.06
CA ASP A 233 -2.12 18.37 14.53
C ASP A 233 -1.20 17.24 14.04
N VAL A 234 0.05 17.57 13.70
CA VAL A 234 1.05 16.59 13.30
C VAL A 234 1.77 16.04 14.54
N PRO A 235 1.77 14.73 14.79
CA PRO A 235 2.47 14.12 15.91
C PRO A 235 3.94 14.49 15.96
N SER A 236 4.48 14.68 17.17
CA SER A 236 5.87 15.13 17.38
C SER A 236 6.90 14.18 16.75
N SER A 237 6.61 12.88 16.69
CA SER A 237 7.44 11.87 16.05
C SER A 237 7.59 12.11 14.54
N VAL A 238 6.50 12.43 13.84
CA VAL A 238 6.48 12.79 12.43
C VAL A 238 7.09 14.18 12.22
N LEU A 239 6.66 15.17 13.02
CA LEU A 239 7.12 16.56 12.90
C LEU A 239 8.64 16.69 13.04
N SER A 240 9.26 15.85 13.86
CA SER A 240 10.72 15.81 14.04
C SER A 240 11.49 15.36 12.78
N GLN A 241 10.84 14.70 11.84
CA GLN A 241 11.42 14.29 10.55
C GLN A 241 11.26 15.35 9.46
N LEU A 242 10.43 16.37 9.69
CA LEU A 242 10.12 17.43 8.73
C LEU A 242 11.04 18.62 8.94
N GLY A 243 12.07 18.71 8.11
CA GLY A 243 13.09 19.78 8.24
C GLY A 243 12.71 21.08 7.53
N ASN A 244 11.74 21.06 6.63
CA ASN A 244 11.29 22.25 5.88
C ASN A 244 9.90 22.65 6.38
N ARG A 245 9.67 23.96 6.54
CA ARG A 245 8.40 24.48 7.04
C ARG A 245 8.01 25.77 6.33
N VAL A 246 6.75 25.83 5.92
CA VAL A 246 6.06 27.04 5.50
C VAL A 246 4.90 27.25 6.46
N GLN A 247 4.90 28.35 7.19
CA GLN A 247 3.90 28.63 8.21
C GLN A 247 3.18 29.95 7.90
N HIS A 248 1.92 29.85 7.60
CA HIS A 248 1.02 31.00 7.49
C HIS A 248 0.63 31.55 8.86
N ALA A 249 -0.08 32.67 8.88
CA ALA A 249 -0.55 33.30 10.10
C ALA A 249 -1.30 32.32 11.01
N LEU A 250 -1.00 32.33 12.29
CA LEU A 250 -1.80 31.69 13.32
C LEU A 250 -2.55 32.75 14.12
N ARG A 251 -3.84 32.50 14.35
CA ARG A 251 -4.67 33.36 15.18
C ARG A 251 -4.99 32.61 16.47
N ALA A 252 -4.93 33.29 17.60
CA ALA A 252 -5.27 32.72 18.89
C ALA A 252 -6.53 33.41 19.41
N PHE A 253 -7.65 32.72 19.35
CA PHE A 253 -8.94 33.19 19.84
C PHE A 253 -9.33 32.58 21.18
N THR A 254 -8.75 31.42 21.51
CA THR A 254 -8.99 30.70 22.74
C THR A 254 -7.70 30.53 23.55
N PRO A 255 -7.78 30.21 24.87
CA PRO A 255 -6.61 29.88 25.66
C PRO A 255 -5.77 28.72 25.08
N ASP A 256 -6.44 27.71 24.51
CA ASP A 256 -5.78 26.57 23.86
C ASP A 256 -5.02 27.00 22.60
N ASP A 257 -5.60 27.89 21.78
CA ASP A 257 -4.91 28.48 20.63
C ASP A 257 -3.66 29.24 21.07
N ALA A 258 -3.76 30.01 22.17
CA ALA A 258 -2.64 30.75 22.70
C ALA A 258 -1.49 29.83 23.21
N GLU A 259 -1.83 28.68 23.79
CA GLU A 259 -0.86 27.68 24.17
C GLU A 259 -0.21 27.00 22.95
N ASN A 260 -1.01 26.62 21.96
CA ASN A 260 -0.54 26.04 20.70
C ASN A 260 0.37 27.00 19.93
N LEU A 261 0.03 28.30 19.90
CA LEU A 261 0.89 29.35 19.34
C LEU A 261 2.23 29.41 20.06
N ARG A 262 2.25 29.41 21.41
CA ARG A 262 3.49 29.40 22.17
C ARG A 262 4.35 28.15 21.93
N LYS A 263 3.72 26.97 21.81
CA LYS A 263 4.42 25.73 21.46
C LYS A 263 5.04 25.85 20.07
N THR A 264 4.27 26.32 19.09
CA THR A 264 4.72 26.53 17.71
C THR A 264 5.91 27.50 17.63
N VAL A 265 5.81 28.65 18.26
CA VAL A 265 6.90 29.67 18.28
C VAL A 265 8.23 29.09 18.77
N LYS A 266 8.20 28.22 19.79
CA LYS A 266 9.40 27.57 20.34
C LYS A 266 10.07 26.60 19.38
N THR A 267 9.40 26.16 18.32
CA THR A 267 9.94 25.22 17.33
C THR A 267 10.67 25.91 16.18
N PHE A 268 10.62 27.24 16.10
CA PHE A 268 11.32 27.99 15.07
C PHE A 268 12.75 28.32 15.48
N PRO A 269 13.69 28.49 14.52
CA PRO A 269 15.01 29.00 14.78
C PRO A 269 14.95 30.35 15.45
N ILE A 270 15.85 30.59 16.42
CA ILE A 270 15.97 31.88 17.11
C ILE A 270 16.43 32.92 16.09
N THR A 271 15.77 34.07 16.06
CA THR A 271 16.11 35.21 15.21
C THR A 271 16.15 36.48 16.04
N ALA A 272 17.06 37.40 15.68
CA ALA A 272 17.13 38.73 16.28
C ALA A 272 16.42 39.80 15.42
N HIS A 273 15.85 39.42 14.26
CA HIS A 273 15.30 40.37 13.33
C HIS A 273 13.84 40.76 13.64
N TYR A 274 13.10 39.89 14.34
CA TYR A 274 11.69 40.14 14.70
C TYR A 274 11.24 39.22 15.84
N ASP A 275 10.21 39.61 16.55
CA ASP A 275 9.47 38.74 17.45
C ASP A 275 8.65 37.75 16.64
N VAL A 276 8.96 36.46 16.79
CA VAL A 276 8.30 35.39 16.00
C VAL A 276 6.83 35.29 16.34
N GLY A 277 6.46 35.44 17.62
CA GLY A 277 5.07 35.31 18.06
C GLY A 277 4.20 36.47 17.55
N GLU A 278 4.68 37.70 17.69
CA GLU A 278 4.00 38.90 17.20
C GLU A 278 3.88 38.88 15.69
N THR A 279 4.96 38.56 14.97
CA THR A 279 4.96 38.50 13.52
C THR A 279 4.01 37.41 13.02
N LEU A 280 4.03 36.22 13.64
CA LEU A 280 3.17 35.09 13.21
C LEU A 280 1.68 35.40 13.33
N THR A 281 1.30 36.20 14.35
CA THR A 281 -0.09 36.65 14.50
C THR A 281 -0.47 37.81 13.58
N SER A 282 0.49 38.53 13.03
CA SER A 282 0.27 39.70 12.17
C SER A 282 0.44 39.46 10.68
N LEU A 283 0.96 38.28 10.26
CA LEU A 283 1.09 37.92 8.86
C LEU A 283 -0.22 38.10 8.10
N GLY A 284 -0.10 38.68 6.91
CA GLY A 284 -1.23 38.90 5.99
C GLY A 284 -1.50 37.72 5.06
N ILE A 285 -2.52 37.84 4.23
CA ILE A 285 -2.86 36.86 3.20
C ILE A 285 -1.70 36.75 2.20
N GLY A 286 -1.26 35.52 1.94
CA GLY A 286 -0.12 35.25 1.06
C GLY A 286 1.23 35.63 1.67
N GLU A 287 1.31 35.76 2.98
CA GLU A 287 2.54 35.91 3.72
C GLU A 287 2.79 34.66 4.58
N ALA A 288 4.04 34.31 4.79
CA ALA A 288 4.40 33.13 5.57
C ALA A 288 5.81 33.27 6.19
N PHE A 289 6.03 32.54 7.27
CA PHE A 289 7.37 32.18 7.66
C PHE A 289 7.85 30.96 6.85
N VAL A 290 9.09 31.03 6.38
CA VAL A 290 9.73 29.93 5.66
C VAL A 290 11.08 29.63 6.31
N THR A 291 11.31 28.35 6.57
CA THR A 291 12.63 27.81 6.93
C THR A 291 12.80 26.49 6.20
N VAL A 292 14.00 26.27 5.64
CA VAL A 292 14.35 25.06 4.89
C VAL A 292 15.69 24.53 5.39
N LEU A 293 15.97 23.26 5.12
CA LEU A 293 17.27 22.70 5.43
C LEU A 293 18.30 23.08 4.36
N THR A 294 19.47 23.50 4.81
CA THR A 294 20.65 23.59 3.95
C THR A 294 21.08 22.18 3.50
N PRO A 295 21.95 22.06 2.47
CA PRO A 295 22.52 20.76 2.09
C PRO A 295 23.23 20.01 3.21
N LYS A 296 23.62 20.71 4.27
CA LYS A 296 24.25 20.13 5.48
C LYS A 296 23.22 19.71 6.54
N GLY A 297 21.92 19.80 6.27
CA GLY A 297 20.86 19.46 7.21
C GLY A 297 20.65 20.48 8.34
N VAL A 298 21.19 21.68 8.19
CA VAL A 298 21.02 22.77 9.19
C VAL A 298 19.85 23.65 8.72
N PRO A 299 18.90 24.00 9.59
CA PRO A 299 17.82 24.95 9.24
C PRO A 299 18.40 26.32 8.82
N THR A 300 17.83 26.89 7.77
CA THR A 300 18.11 28.28 7.39
C THR A 300 17.58 29.25 8.45
N PRO A 301 18.08 30.50 8.50
CA PRO A 301 17.39 31.53 9.24
C PRO A 301 15.92 31.62 8.88
N LEU A 302 15.07 31.92 9.85
CA LEU A 302 13.63 32.09 9.62
C LEU A 302 13.38 33.32 8.76
N ALA A 303 12.67 33.18 7.66
CA ALA A 303 12.34 34.28 6.76
C ALA A 303 10.84 34.58 6.79
N ALA A 304 10.47 35.81 7.15
CA ALA A 304 9.13 36.34 6.89
C ALA A 304 9.07 36.77 5.42
N THR A 305 8.22 36.17 4.62
CA THR A 305 8.21 36.37 3.18
C THR A 305 6.80 36.49 2.60
N ARG A 306 6.74 37.05 1.40
CA ARG A 306 5.53 37.09 0.58
C ARG A 306 5.56 35.98 -0.44
N LEU A 307 4.48 35.21 -0.48
CA LEU A 307 4.35 34.10 -1.42
C LEU A 307 3.86 34.57 -2.78
N VAL A 308 4.35 33.92 -3.84
CA VAL A 308 3.88 34.08 -5.21
C VAL A 308 2.47 33.51 -5.33
N PRO A 309 1.55 34.15 -6.06
CA PRO A 309 0.25 33.56 -6.30
C PRO A 309 0.39 32.33 -7.23
N PRO A 310 -0.55 31.37 -7.19
CA PRO A 310 -0.57 30.24 -8.11
C PRO A 310 -0.79 30.74 -9.56
N ASP A 311 -0.27 29.98 -10.51
CA ASP A 311 -0.46 30.23 -11.95
C ASP A 311 -1.75 29.56 -12.51
N SER A 312 -2.50 28.88 -11.65
CA SER A 312 -3.78 28.22 -11.95
C SER A 312 -4.97 28.94 -11.29
N MET A 313 -6.18 28.57 -11.65
CA MET A 313 -7.41 29.05 -11.06
C MET A 313 -7.52 28.61 -9.58
N MET A 314 -7.98 29.53 -8.71
CA MET A 314 -8.16 29.24 -7.27
C MET A 314 -9.59 28.79 -6.91
N ASP A 315 -10.52 28.86 -7.83
CA ASP A 315 -11.90 28.45 -7.60
C ASP A 315 -12.06 26.93 -7.80
N ALA A 316 -13.11 26.37 -7.21
CA ALA A 316 -13.46 24.97 -7.43
C ALA A 316 -13.77 24.72 -8.91
N VAL A 317 -13.36 23.56 -9.40
CA VAL A 317 -13.69 23.10 -10.75
C VAL A 317 -15.20 22.79 -10.81
N ASP A 318 -15.90 23.29 -11.84
CA ASP A 318 -17.31 22.99 -12.02
C ASP A 318 -17.55 21.51 -12.35
N ALA A 319 -18.80 21.06 -12.12
CA ALA A 319 -19.15 19.65 -12.26
C ALA A 319 -18.99 19.12 -13.71
N MET A 320 -19.17 19.95 -14.72
CA MET A 320 -19.03 19.56 -16.13
C MET A 320 -17.55 19.35 -16.46
N THR A 321 -16.70 20.31 -16.16
CA THR A 321 -15.24 20.21 -16.36
C THR A 321 -14.66 19.02 -15.57
N ARG A 322 -15.11 18.79 -14.33
CA ARG A 322 -14.70 17.63 -13.56
C ARG A 322 -15.10 16.32 -14.24
N SER A 323 -16.33 16.23 -14.75
CA SER A 323 -16.80 15.04 -15.47
C SER A 323 -16.01 14.77 -16.75
N GLU A 324 -15.64 15.84 -17.47
CA GLU A 324 -14.79 15.75 -18.66
C GLU A 324 -13.39 15.26 -18.31
N LEU A 325 -12.77 15.81 -17.26
CA LEU A 325 -11.47 15.35 -16.77
C LEU A 325 -11.48 13.85 -16.39
N ILE A 326 -12.53 13.41 -15.70
CA ILE A 326 -12.71 11.99 -15.37
C ILE A 326 -12.85 11.14 -16.64
N ALA A 327 -13.60 11.61 -17.64
CA ALA A 327 -13.88 10.85 -18.85
C ALA A 327 -12.65 10.66 -19.76
N VAL A 328 -11.73 11.63 -19.78
CA VAL A 328 -10.52 11.58 -20.62
C VAL A 328 -9.29 11.06 -19.88
N GLY A 329 -9.41 10.72 -18.61
CA GLY A 329 -8.29 10.24 -17.79
C GLY A 329 -7.75 8.89 -18.27
N GLU A 330 -6.44 8.79 -18.50
CA GLU A 330 -5.78 7.55 -18.95
C GLU A 330 -5.89 6.42 -17.90
N LEU A 331 -5.82 6.78 -16.62
CA LEU A 331 -5.96 5.78 -15.55
C LEU A 331 -7.40 5.28 -15.45
N ARG A 332 -8.38 6.11 -15.80
CA ARG A 332 -9.75 5.64 -15.85
C ARG A 332 -9.92 4.56 -16.92
N GLU A 333 -9.39 4.73 -18.11
CA GLU A 333 -9.44 3.70 -19.15
C GLU A 333 -8.82 2.39 -18.64
N ARG A 334 -7.70 2.48 -17.94
CA ARG A 334 -6.97 1.31 -17.43
C ARG A 334 -7.64 0.61 -16.26
N TYR A 335 -8.26 1.37 -15.35
CA TYR A 335 -8.72 0.85 -14.05
C TYR A 335 -10.24 0.82 -13.86
N ALA A 336 -11.05 1.44 -14.76
CA ALA A 336 -12.49 1.55 -14.56
C ALA A 336 -13.21 0.20 -14.57
N THR A 337 -12.82 -0.68 -15.51
CA THR A 337 -13.46 -1.99 -15.65
C THR A 337 -12.85 -2.95 -14.64
N SER A 338 -13.66 -3.43 -13.71
CA SER A 338 -13.25 -4.53 -12.81
C SER A 338 -13.04 -5.81 -13.63
N VAL A 339 -12.01 -6.55 -13.27
CA VAL A 339 -11.71 -7.85 -13.85
C VAL A 339 -12.12 -8.90 -12.81
N ASP A 340 -13.11 -9.70 -13.19
CA ASP A 340 -13.55 -10.86 -12.43
C ASP A 340 -12.98 -12.11 -13.11
N ARG A 341 -11.96 -12.69 -12.49
CA ARG A 341 -11.32 -13.93 -12.95
C ARG A 341 -11.43 -14.99 -11.88
N GLU A 342 -11.33 -16.24 -12.28
CA GLU A 342 -11.32 -17.36 -11.34
C GLU A 342 -10.32 -17.13 -10.20
N SER A 343 -10.83 -17.09 -8.99
CA SER A 343 -10.12 -16.78 -7.77
C SER A 343 -10.19 -17.95 -6.76
N ALA A 344 -9.67 -17.74 -5.57
CA ALA A 344 -9.73 -18.75 -4.52
C ALA A 344 -11.17 -19.13 -4.16
N HIS A 345 -12.12 -18.19 -4.24
CA HIS A 345 -13.53 -18.43 -3.94
C HIS A 345 -14.15 -19.45 -4.89
N GLU A 346 -14.04 -19.23 -6.21
CA GLU A 346 -14.63 -20.11 -7.23
C GLU A 346 -13.98 -21.50 -7.18
N ILE A 347 -12.64 -21.54 -7.12
CA ILE A 347 -11.88 -22.80 -7.09
C ILE A 347 -12.27 -23.67 -5.89
N LEU A 348 -12.36 -23.06 -4.69
CA LEU A 348 -12.68 -23.79 -3.46
C LEU A 348 -14.16 -24.17 -3.37
N THR A 349 -15.05 -23.31 -3.84
CA THR A 349 -16.49 -23.60 -3.90
C THR A 349 -16.76 -24.77 -4.87
N GLY A 350 -16.09 -24.79 -6.03
CA GLY A 350 -16.17 -25.90 -6.98
C GLY A 350 -15.66 -27.22 -6.38
N LYS A 351 -14.57 -27.20 -5.59
CA LYS A 351 -14.06 -28.38 -4.90
C LYS A 351 -15.05 -28.92 -3.85
N LEU A 352 -15.68 -28.05 -3.07
CA LEU A 352 -16.68 -28.44 -2.07
C LEU A 352 -17.95 -29.02 -2.74
N ALA A 353 -18.41 -28.44 -3.84
CA ALA A 353 -19.56 -28.95 -4.59
C ALA A 353 -19.26 -30.32 -5.19
N GLY A 354 -18.09 -30.52 -5.79
CA GLY A 354 -17.67 -31.82 -6.33
C GLY A 354 -17.48 -32.89 -5.25
N ALA A 355 -17.02 -32.52 -4.06
CA ALA A 355 -16.92 -33.44 -2.91
C ALA A 355 -18.31 -33.87 -2.39
N ALA A 356 -19.27 -32.94 -2.35
CA ALA A 356 -20.65 -33.24 -1.95
C ALA A 356 -21.34 -34.16 -2.97
N GLU A 357 -21.16 -33.92 -4.28
CA GLU A 357 -21.68 -34.82 -5.35
C GLU A 357 -21.05 -36.20 -5.28
N ALA A 358 -19.74 -36.31 -4.98
CA ALA A 358 -19.05 -37.58 -4.82
C ALA A 358 -19.52 -38.35 -3.57
N ALA A 359 -19.92 -37.68 -2.51
CA ALA A 359 -20.45 -38.28 -1.30
C ALA A 359 -21.89 -38.79 -1.47
N ASP A 360 -22.67 -38.11 -2.31
CA ASP A 360 -24.07 -38.54 -2.65
C ASP A 360 -24.14 -39.58 -3.81
N ALA A 361 -23.02 -39.86 -4.43
CA ALA A 361 -22.99 -40.88 -5.52
C ALA A 361 -23.30 -42.27 -4.96
N PRO A 362 -24.21 -43.02 -5.58
CA PRO A 362 -24.54 -44.38 -5.14
C PRO A 362 -23.26 -45.26 -5.17
N PRO A 363 -23.08 -46.17 -4.21
CA PRO A 363 -21.90 -47.01 -4.16
C PRO A 363 -21.76 -47.80 -5.46
N LEU A 364 -20.54 -47.78 -6.02
CA LEU A 364 -20.23 -48.54 -7.22
C LEU A 364 -20.61 -50.02 -7.03
N PRO A 365 -21.26 -50.67 -8.01
CA PRO A 365 -21.58 -52.10 -7.91
C PRO A 365 -20.28 -52.90 -7.67
N PRO A 366 -20.33 -53.94 -6.81
CA PRO A 366 -19.16 -54.75 -6.54
C PRO A 366 -18.55 -55.29 -7.83
N PRO A 367 -17.22 -55.34 -7.94
CA PRO A 367 -16.57 -55.88 -9.12
C PRO A 367 -17.03 -57.33 -9.36
N PRO A 368 -17.25 -57.73 -10.65
CA PRO A 368 -17.67 -59.09 -10.95
C PRO A 368 -16.63 -60.10 -10.41
N PRO A 369 -17.10 -61.28 -9.90
CA PRO A 369 -16.20 -62.27 -9.33
C PRO A 369 -15.12 -62.70 -10.34
N ALA A 370 -13.90 -62.73 -9.89
CA ALA A 370 -12.75 -63.15 -10.70
C ALA A 370 -13.02 -64.55 -11.27
N ARG A 371 -13.01 -64.67 -12.58
CA ARG A 371 -13.06 -65.98 -13.25
C ARG A 371 -11.80 -66.77 -12.85
N GLU A 372 -11.99 -67.87 -12.17
CA GLU A 372 -10.96 -68.90 -11.96
C GLU A 372 -10.43 -69.38 -13.33
N GLY A 373 -9.24 -68.96 -13.67
CA GLY A 373 -8.51 -69.33 -14.87
C GLY A 373 -7.43 -70.35 -14.56
N THR A 374 -7.74 -71.58 -14.83
CA THR A 374 -6.86 -72.72 -15.21
C THR A 374 -5.36 -72.59 -15.02
N THR A 375 -4.89 -73.48 -14.20
CA THR A 375 -3.51 -73.90 -14.01
C THR A 375 -2.71 -74.14 -15.31
N ARG A 376 -1.48 -73.63 -15.33
CA ARG A 376 -0.45 -74.07 -16.28
C ARG A 376 0.90 -74.26 -15.57
N PRO A 377 1.68 -75.29 -15.98
CA PRO A 377 2.70 -75.88 -15.16
C PRO A 377 4.07 -75.17 -15.18
N GLU A 378 4.85 -75.56 -14.18
CA GLU A 378 6.23 -75.23 -13.92
C GLU A 378 7.21 -75.43 -15.09
N GLY A 379 8.15 -74.48 -15.25
CA GLY A 379 9.24 -74.58 -16.21
C GLY A 379 10.46 -73.77 -15.78
N ARG A 380 11.28 -74.36 -14.96
CA ARG A 380 12.77 -74.38 -14.91
C ARG A 380 13.56 -73.07 -15.03
N ALA A 381 14.25 -72.81 -13.94
CA ALA A 381 15.60 -72.29 -13.64
C ALA A 381 16.48 -71.73 -14.78
N GLY A 382 17.10 -70.58 -14.50
CA GLY A 382 18.28 -70.06 -15.19
C GLY A 382 18.88 -68.82 -14.55
N ALA A 383 19.81 -69.03 -13.65
CA ALA A 383 21.02 -68.27 -13.36
C ALA A 383 21.16 -66.79 -13.69
N GLY A 384 21.32 -65.98 -12.67
CA GLY A 384 22.51 -65.20 -12.28
C GLY A 384 22.99 -64.10 -13.23
N THR A 385 23.01 -62.88 -12.73
CA THR A 385 24.24 -62.08 -12.70
C THR A 385 24.05 -60.76 -11.91
N LYS A 386 24.82 -60.60 -10.92
CA LYS A 386 25.52 -59.51 -10.24
C LYS A 386 25.20 -58.03 -10.60
N SER A 387 24.77 -57.34 -9.60
CA SER A 387 25.29 -56.10 -8.95
C SER A 387 26.23 -55.20 -9.77
N LYS A 388 25.88 -53.92 -9.81
CA LYS A 388 26.79 -52.73 -9.71
C LYS A 388 25.88 -51.51 -9.60
N GLY A 389 25.94 -50.72 -8.54
CA GLY A 389 26.94 -49.79 -8.21
C GLY A 389 26.25 -48.46 -8.07
N ARG A 390 25.93 -48.08 -6.83
CA ARG A 390 25.38 -46.75 -6.45
C ARG A 390 26.46 -45.68 -6.60
N PRO A 391 26.27 -44.55 -7.28
CA PRO A 391 27.26 -43.46 -7.28
C PRO A 391 27.20 -42.67 -5.99
N LYS A 392 28.38 -42.36 -5.44
CA LYS A 392 28.62 -41.49 -4.29
C LYS A 392 28.33 -40.04 -4.63
N PRO A 393 27.92 -39.19 -3.65
CA PRO A 393 27.72 -37.78 -3.87
C PRO A 393 29.04 -37.02 -3.98
N ARG A 394 29.10 -36.09 -4.93
CA ARG A 394 30.20 -35.13 -5.14
C ARG A 394 30.17 -33.99 -4.12
N PRO A 395 31.32 -33.43 -3.74
CA PRO A 395 31.39 -32.41 -2.68
C PRO A 395 30.88 -31.05 -3.13
N LYS A 396 30.24 -30.36 -2.17
CA LYS A 396 29.74 -28.99 -2.29
C LYS A 396 30.91 -28.00 -2.54
N GLY A 397 30.88 -27.34 -3.69
CA GLY A 397 31.67 -26.15 -3.92
C GLY A 397 31.17 -24.99 -3.06
N LYS A 398 32.08 -24.27 -2.42
CA LYS A 398 31.81 -23.06 -1.65
C LYS A 398 31.27 -21.99 -2.63
N ALA A 399 30.03 -21.58 -2.45
CA ALA A 399 29.50 -20.35 -3.06
C ALA A 399 30.05 -19.17 -2.26
N SER A 400 30.73 -18.25 -2.96
CA SER A 400 31.14 -16.97 -2.41
C SER A 400 29.89 -16.13 -2.11
N GLU A 401 29.80 -15.61 -0.92
CA GLU A 401 28.84 -14.59 -0.53
C GLU A 401 29.05 -13.34 -1.39
N LYS A 402 28.15 -13.09 -2.32
CA LYS A 402 27.98 -11.78 -2.93
C LYS A 402 27.16 -10.92 -2.01
N THR A 403 27.72 -9.80 -1.62
CA THR A 403 27.06 -8.77 -0.80
C THR A 403 25.81 -8.24 -1.47
N MET A 404 24.81 -7.92 -0.66
CA MET A 404 23.46 -7.43 -1.02
C MET A 404 23.45 -6.19 -1.96
N GLY A 405 24.60 -5.53 -2.13
CA GLY A 405 24.77 -4.38 -3.05
C GLY A 405 24.93 -4.71 -4.53
N ASP A 406 25.32 -5.95 -4.86
CA ASP A 406 25.54 -6.36 -6.27
C ASP A 406 24.28 -6.93 -6.93
N GLN A 407 23.30 -7.34 -6.17
CA GLN A 407 22.01 -7.84 -6.70
C GLN A 407 21.05 -6.70 -7.13
N ALA A 408 21.29 -5.48 -6.67
CA ALA A 408 20.42 -4.33 -6.98
C ALA A 408 20.70 -3.69 -8.36
N LYS A 409 21.82 -4.00 -8.99
CA LYS A 409 22.24 -3.36 -10.27
C LYS A 409 21.73 -4.05 -11.53
N ASP A 410 21.26 -5.29 -11.45
CA ASP A 410 20.81 -6.06 -12.63
C ASP A 410 19.28 -6.10 -12.79
N ILE A 411 18.53 -5.38 -11.94
CA ILE A 411 17.08 -5.39 -11.98
C ILE A 411 16.56 -4.21 -12.81
N GLY A 412 16.59 -4.39 -14.12
CA GLY A 412 15.92 -3.51 -15.08
C GLY A 412 14.38 -3.57 -14.95
N ILE A 413 13.73 -2.51 -15.45
CA ILE A 413 12.28 -2.18 -15.39
C ILE A 413 11.31 -3.34 -15.79
N GLY A 414 11.83 -4.40 -16.44
CA GLY A 414 11.04 -5.59 -16.77
C GLY A 414 10.66 -6.51 -15.60
N LEU A 415 11.41 -6.45 -14.49
CA LEU A 415 11.20 -7.34 -13.33
C LEU A 415 10.09 -6.86 -12.38
N ALA A 416 9.71 -5.59 -12.42
CA ALA A 416 8.63 -5.10 -11.56
C ALA A 416 7.30 -5.83 -11.86
N LYS A 417 7.02 -6.10 -13.14
CA LYS A 417 5.80 -6.80 -13.55
C LYS A 417 5.78 -8.26 -13.07
N ASP A 418 6.92 -8.93 -13.09
CA ASP A 418 7.04 -10.32 -12.64
C ASP A 418 6.97 -10.45 -11.10
N LEU A 419 7.39 -9.42 -10.36
CA LEU A 419 7.29 -9.38 -8.90
C LEU A 419 5.84 -9.41 -8.38
N PHE A 420 4.91 -8.84 -9.14
CA PHE A 420 3.49 -8.80 -8.76
C PHE A 420 2.66 -9.94 -9.34
N THR A 421 3.07 -10.47 -10.48
CA THR A 421 2.28 -11.48 -11.20
C THR A 421 2.65 -12.93 -10.86
N THR A 422 3.87 -13.17 -10.39
CA THR A 422 4.35 -14.51 -10.06
C THR A 422 4.25 -14.82 -8.56
N ALA A 423 4.08 -16.09 -8.20
CA ALA A 423 4.06 -16.54 -6.80
C ALA A 423 5.38 -16.22 -6.08
N ASP A 424 6.52 -16.34 -6.76
CA ASP A 424 7.85 -16.03 -6.22
C ASP A 424 8.05 -14.53 -6.02
N GLY A 425 7.54 -13.69 -6.92
CA GLY A 425 7.57 -12.24 -6.78
C GLY A 425 6.76 -11.78 -5.56
N ARG A 426 5.56 -12.30 -5.38
CA ARG A 426 4.72 -12.02 -4.20
C ARG A 426 5.35 -12.53 -2.89
N ARG A 427 6.04 -13.67 -2.90
CA ARG A 427 6.83 -14.15 -1.76
C ARG A 427 7.95 -13.18 -1.39
N THR A 428 8.66 -12.66 -2.38
CA THR A 428 9.76 -11.69 -2.19
C THR A 428 9.23 -10.39 -1.58
N LEU A 429 8.13 -9.85 -2.09
CA LEU A 429 7.46 -8.68 -1.52
C LEU A 429 7.04 -8.92 -0.06
N ARG A 430 6.43 -10.05 0.24
CA ARG A 430 6.03 -10.40 1.62
C ARG A 430 7.22 -10.50 2.57
N THR A 431 8.36 -11.02 2.09
CA THR A 431 9.60 -11.12 2.88
C THR A 431 10.18 -9.74 3.16
N VAL A 432 10.16 -8.84 2.17
CA VAL A 432 10.59 -7.44 2.33
C VAL A 432 9.70 -6.72 3.33
N PHE A 433 8.37 -6.85 3.22
CA PHE A 433 7.43 -6.30 4.20
C PHE A 433 7.63 -6.91 5.59
N GLY A 434 7.87 -8.23 5.67
CA GLY A 434 8.14 -8.91 6.94
C GLY A 434 9.39 -8.40 7.64
N THR A 435 10.46 -8.12 6.87
CA THR A 435 11.71 -7.59 7.40
C THR A 435 11.57 -6.14 7.86
N LEU A 436 10.78 -5.34 7.15
CA LEU A 436 10.52 -3.94 7.47
C LEU A 436 9.63 -3.75 8.70
N LEU A 437 8.60 -4.57 8.83
CA LEU A 437 7.61 -4.45 9.90
C LEU A 437 7.96 -5.28 11.15
N GLY A 438 8.91 -6.23 11.05
CA GLY A 438 9.33 -7.14 12.12
C GLY A 438 10.53 -6.67 12.95
N LYS A 439 11.18 -5.56 12.61
CA LYS A 439 12.27 -5.01 13.42
C LYS A 439 11.71 -4.07 14.48
N LYS A 440 11.38 -4.63 15.63
CA LYS A 440 11.42 -3.99 16.94
C LYS A 440 12.36 -4.78 17.82
#